data_d78dde40bf97e6d76175fee7e6ed96eb
#
_entry.id   d78dde40bf97e6d76175fee7e6ed96eb
#
_cell.length_a   1.000
_cell.length_b   1.000
_cell.length_c   1.000
_cell.angle_alpha   90.00
_cell.angle_beta   90.00
_cell.angle_gamma   90.00
#
_symmetry.space_group_name_H-M   'P 1'
#
loop_
_entity.id
_entity.type
_entity.pdbx_description
1 polymer ?
#
loop_
_entity_poly.entity_id
_entity_poly.type
_entity_poly.pdbx_seq_one_letter_code
_entity_poly.pdbx_strand_id
1 'polypeptide(L)'
;IADEYEIPLVGGDFVRGSLNINVVVYGVPYNNKILKRNGASDGDIICISAPVGSAKKGLEEFQSGIKSSENITNYLRPKPKFNIGKSISEIATSCIDTSDGLLVDLKHILDDSKVGAHIYLDNIPFTTDIEDINAGDDYDLCFTIPENKYEGNFIKIGKVTNNKSIKLISEKGYDVSIKGFKHFQWVAFQTWKNLHIL
;
A
#
# COMPACT_ATOMS: atom_id res chain seq x y z
N ILE A 1 -4.43 -2.57 20.80
CA ILE A 1 -3.48 -2.89 19.68
C ILE A 1 -2.13 -3.29 20.28
N ALA A 2 -1.47 -2.45 21.09
CA ALA A 2 -0.15 -2.75 21.62
C ALA A 2 -0.12 -4.12 22.35
N ASP A 3 -1.07 -4.38 23.23
CA ASP A 3 -1.20 -5.64 23.95
C ASP A 3 -1.53 -6.81 23.01
N GLU A 4 -2.39 -6.57 22.00
CA GLU A 4 -2.79 -7.58 21.01
C GLU A 4 -1.61 -8.09 20.17
N TYR A 5 -0.65 -7.20 19.89
CA TYR A 5 0.53 -7.53 19.08
C TYR A 5 1.82 -7.64 19.90
N GLU A 6 1.70 -7.69 21.23
CA GLU A 6 2.84 -7.79 22.15
C GLU A 6 3.92 -6.72 21.93
N ILE A 7 3.48 -5.50 21.58
CA ILE A 7 4.35 -4.34 21.35
C ILE A 7 4.34 -3.47 22.62
N PRO A 8 5.40 -3.47 23.45
CA PRO A 8 5.42 -2.69 24.68
C PRO A 8 5.45 -1.19 24.40
N LEU A 9 4.65 -0.43 25.14
CA LEU A 9 4.80 1.03 25.18
C LEU A 9 6.03 1.36 26.07
N VAL A 10 7.07 1.88 25.44
CA VAL A 10 8.37 2.12 26.11
C VAL A 10 8.61 3.59 26.52
N GLY A 11 7.75 4.50 26.11
CA GLY A 11 7.85 5.92 26.48
C GLY A 11 6.78 6.77 25.81
N GLY A 12 6.75 8.02 26.15
CA GLY A 12 5.85 9.03 25.62
C GLY A 12 5.91 10.32 26.43
N ASP A 13 5.33 11.38 25.91
CA ASP A 13 5.21 12.66 26.57
C ASP A 13 3.88 13.32 26.22
N PHE A 14 3.40 14.20 27.11
CA PHE A 14 2.21 15.01 26.93
C PHE A 14 2.58 16.49 26.99
N VAL A 15 2.23 17.22 25.93
CA VAL A 15 2.46 18.67 25.89
C VAL A 15 1.11 19.41 25.75
N ARG A 16 1.07 20.62 26.29
CA ARG A 16 -0.09 21.48 26.12
C ARG A 16 -0.08 22.12 24.73
N GLY A 17 -1.14 21.91 23.95
CA GLY A 17 -1.25 22.46 22.60
C GLY A 17 -2.51 21.99 21.87
N SER A 18 -2.54 22.16 20.56
CA SER A 18 -3.55 21.56 19.71
C SER A 18 -3.44 20.03 19.77
N LEU A 19 -4.59 19.33 19.66
CA LEU A 19 -4.56 17.86 19.65
C LEU A 19 -3.70 17.35 18.50
N ASN A 20 -2.63 16.68 18.87
CA ASN A 20 -1.74 15.98 17.93
C ASN A 20 -1.29 14.68 18.61
N ILE A 21 -1.32 13.59 17.86
CA ILE A 21 -0.86 12.28 18.35
C ILE A 21 0.23 11.81 17.36
N ASN A 22 1.44 11.66 17.86
CA ASN A 22 2.56 11.13 17.10
C ASN A 22 2.97 9.78 17.69
N VAL A 23 3.03 8.75 16.86
CA VAL A 23 3.44 7.41 17.28
C VAL A 23 4.74 7.05 16.55
N VAL A 24 5.76 6.68 17.33
CA VAL A 24 7.03 6.18 16.81
C VAL A 24 7.15 4.70 17.16
N VAL A 25 7.38 3.87 16.15
CA VAL A 25 7.52 2.41 16.31
C VAL A 25 8.95 1.99 15.96
N TYR A 26 9.55 1.19 16.84
CA TYR A 26 10.84 0.57 16.60
C TYR A 26 10.67 -0.94 16.48
N GLY A 27 11.39 -1.55 15.56
CA GLY A 27 11.35 -2.99 15.36
C GLY A 27 12.72 -3.57 15.01
N VAL A 28 12.87 -4.87 15.21
CA VAL A 28 14.03 -5.65 14.78
C VAL A 28 13.64 -6.47 13.57
N PRO A 29 14.42 -6.46 12.48
CA PRO A 29 14.08 -7.22 11.28
C PRO A 29 14.14 -8.72 11.57
N TYR A 30 13.17 -9.45 11.03
CA TYR A 30 13.16 -10.91 11.05
C TYR A 30 14.37 -11.44 10.25
N ASN A 31 15.11 -12.39 10.84
CA ASN A 31 16.34 -12.96 10.25
C ASN A 31 17.37 -11.94 9.74
N ASN A 32 17.44 -10.76 10.38
CA ASN A 32 18.33 -9.66 9.97
C ASN A 32 18.10 -9.18 8.52
N LYS A 33 16.96 -9.49 7.89
CA LYS A 33 16.61 -9.07 6.55
C LYS A 33 15.51 -8.02 6.58
N ILE A 34 15.80 -6.86 6.04
CA ILE A 34 14.84 -5.75 5.90
C ILE A 34 14.27 -5.78 4.48
N LEU A 35 12.95 -5.91 4.35
CA LEU A 35 12.25 -5.68 3.09
C LEU A 35 12.18 -4.18 2.82
N LYS A 36 12.63 -3.78 1.64
CA LYS A 36 12.67 -2.38 1.21
C LYS A 36 11.77 -2.19 -0.01
N ARG A 37 11.45 -0.95 -0.34
CA ARG A 37 10.76 -0.60 -1.60
C ARG A 37 11.62 -0.90 -2.83
N ASN A 38 12.94 -0.70 -2.75
CA ASN A 38 13.88 -0.99 -3.82
C ASN A 38 14.37 -2.44 -3.77
N GLY A 39 14.65 -3.02 -4.94
CA GLY A 39 15.21 -4.38 -5.05
C GLY A 39 14.48 -5.24 -6.07
N ALA A 40 13.34 -4.76 -6.62
CA ALA A 40 12.66 -5.44 -7.70
C ALA A 40 13.58 -5.56 -8.93
N SER A 41 13.56 -6.70 -9.58
CA SER A 41 14.41 -7.03 -10.74
C SER A 41 13.58 -7.55 -11.90
N ASP A 42 14.13 -7.41 -13.13
CA ASP A 42 13.49 -7.95 -14.34
C ASP A 42 13.13 -9.43 -14.18
N GLY A 43 11.91 -9.77 -14.53
CA GLY A 43 11.38 -11.12 -14.42
C GLY A 43 10.74 -11.45 -13.08
N ASP A 44 10.86 -10.60 -12.04
CA ASP A 44 10.16 -10.81 -10.76
C ASP A 44 8.65 -10.82 -10.96
N ILE A 45 7.97 -11.68 -10.22
CA ILE A 45 6.51 -11.71 -10.14
C ILE A 45 6.05 -10.63 -9.15
N ILE A 46 5.04 -9.85 -9.54
CA ILE A 46 4.39 -8.86 -8.69
C ILE A 46 3.20 -9.51 -8.02
N CYS A 47 3.15 -9.44 -6.70
CA CYS A 47 2.12 -10.06 -5.88
C CYS A 47 1.46 -9.05 -4.94
N ILE A 48 0.20 -9.35 -4.56
CA ILE A 48 -0.51 -8.71 -3.46
C ILE A 48 -0.97 -9.74 -2.44
N SER A 49 -1.13 -9.29 -1.18
CA SER A 49 -1.49 -10.18 -0.08
C SER A 49 -2.99 -10.42 0.04
N ALA A 50 -3.84 -9.52 -0.47
CA ALA A 50 -5.30 -9.62 -0.41
C ALA A 50 -5.98 -8.84 -1.55
N PRO A 51 -7.30 -9.00 -1.76
CA PRO A 51 -8.10 -8.14 -2.63
C PRO A 51 -8.04 -6.67 -2.21
N VAL A 52 -8.19 -5.75 -3.17
CA VAL A 52 -8.20 -4.30 -2.92
C VAL A 52 -9.61 -3.75 -2.72
N GLY A 53 -9.71 -2.57 -2.07
CA GLY A 53 -10.95 -1.79 -1.97
C GLY A 53 -11.80 -2.05 -0.74
N SER A 54 -11.36 -2.91 0.18
CA SER A 54 -12.14 -3.22 1.39
C SER A 54 -12.30 -2.00 2.30
N ALA A 55 -11.26 -1.19 2.43
CA ALA A 55 -11.30 0.03 3.22
C ALA A 55 -12.22 1.10 2.59
N LYS A 56 -12.13 1.31 1.26
CA LYS A 56 -13.06 2.19 0.52
C LYS A 56 -14.51 1.77 0.76
N LYS A 57 -14.81 0.48 0.60
CA LYS A 57 -16.15 -0.06 0.85
C LYS A 57 -16.58 0.16 2.30
N GLY A 58 -15.67 -0.05 3.25
CA GLY A 58 -15.93 0.20 4.67
C GLY A 58 -16.28 1.65 4.98
N LEU A 59 -15.58 2.60 4.36
CA LEU A 59 -15.88 4.02 4.48
C LEU A 59 -17.26 4.36 3.91
N GLU A 60 -17.61 3.85 2.71
CA GLU A 60 -18.93 4.04 2.08
C GLU A 60 -20.06 3.48 2.95
N GLU A 61 -19.90 2.28 3.48
CA GLU A 61 -20.85 1.63 4.38
C GLU A 61 -21.03 2.44 5.68
N PHE A 62 -19.92 2.89 6.29
CA PHE A 62 -19.94 3.72 7.49
C PHE A 62 -20.67 5.05 7.26
N GLN A 63 -20.38 5.73 6.15
CA GLN A 63 -21.04 6.98 5.76
C GLN A 63 -22.53 6.79 5.43
N SER A 64 -22.93 5.62 4.95
CA SER A 64 -24.34 5.29 4.70
C SER A 64 -25.13 4.93 5.95
N GLY A 65 -24.48 4.92 7.12
CA GLY A 65 -25.11 4.64 8.42
C GLY A 65 -25.14 3.15 8.80
N ILE A 66 -24.46 2.28 8.08
CA ILE A 66 -24.23 0.89 8.49
C ILE A 66 -23.32 0.92 9.72
N LYS A 67 -23.74 0.23 10.79
CA LYS A 67 -23.04 0.29 12.08
C LYS A 67 -21.87 -0.69 12.19
N SER A 68 -21.93 -1.80 11.46
CA SER A 68 -20.94 -2.87 11.57
C SER A 68 -20.92 -3.72 10.31
N SER A 69 -19.73 -3.97 9.78
CA SER A 69 -19.42 -4.94 8.73
C SER A 69 -17.93 -5.29 8.81
N GLU A 70 -17.49 -6.30 8.07
CA GLU A 70 -16.07 -6.63 7.94
C GLU A 70 -15.32 -5.48 7.26
N ASN A 71 -15.89 -4.88 6.22
CA ASN A 71 -15.30 -3.75 5.53
C ASN A 71 -15.11 -2.54 6.44
N ILE A 72 -16.13 -2.19 7.26
CA ILE A 72 -16.02 -1.12 8.26
C ILE A 72 -14.91 -1.43 9.27
N THR A 73 -14.77 -2.68 9.68
CA THR A 73 -13.72 -3.10 10.61
C THR A 73 -12.34 -2.94 9.95
N ASN A 74 -12.18 -3.33 8.70
CA ASN A 74 -10.94 -3.18 7.94
C ASN A 74 -10.58 -1.70 7.78
N TYR A 75 -11.55 -0.83 7.50
CA TYR A 75 -11.34 0.61 7.40
C TYR A 75 -10.92 1.26 8.73
N LEU A 76 -11.66 0.99 9.83
CA LEU A 76 -11.43 1.63 11.13
C LEU A 76 -10.26 1.03 11.91
N ARG A 77 -9.94 -0.23 11.67
CA ARG A 77 -8.93 -1.01 12.40
C ARG A 77 -8.17 -1.95 11.48
N PRO A 78 -7.38 -1.43 10.52
CA PRO A 78 -6.58 -2.27 9.65
C PRO A 78 -5.62 -3.12 10.50
N LYS A 79 -5.49 -4.40 10.11
CA LYS A 79 -4.63 -5.35 10.84
C LYS A 79 -3.24 -5.36 10.25
N PRO A 80 -2.18 -5.16 11.06
CA PRO A 80 -0.80 -5.30 10.61
C PRO A 80 -0.51 -6.68 10.01
N LYS A 81 0.19 -6.73 8.89
CA LYS A 81 0.44 -7.97 8.13
C LYS A 81 1.73 -8.67 8.55
N PHE A 82 2.03 -8.75 9.86
CA PHE A 82 3.28 -9.31 10.39
C PHE A 82 3.56 -10.72 9.89
N ASN A 83 2.55 -11.62 9.92
CA ASN A 83 2.75 -13.02 9.50
C ASN A 83 3.08 -13.12 8.00
N ILE A 84 2.45 -12.30 7.17
CA ILE A 84 2.74 -12.25 5.73
C ILE A 84 4.13 -11.65 5.52
N GLY A 85 4.44 -10.52 6.16
CA GLY A 85 5.76 -9.91 6.10
C GLY A 85 6.87 -10.88 6.49
N LYS A 86 6.65 -11.68 7.55
CA LYS A 86 7.56 -12.73 7.97
C LYS A 86 7.72 -13.83 6.91
N SER A 87 6.61 -14.32 6.33
CA SER A 87 6.65 -15.41 5.34
C SER A 87 7.36 -14.99 4.04
N ILE A 88 7.23 -13.73 3.62
CA ILE A 88 7.87 -13.23 2.41
C ILE A 88 9.30 -12.70 2.64
N SER A 89 9.73 -12.52 3.89
CA SER A 89 11.02 -11.89 4.23
C SER A 89 12.22 -12.56 3.57
N GLU A 90 12.19 -13.88 3.36
CA GLU A 90 13.27 -14.66 2.75
C GLU A 90 13.21 -14.70 1.23
N ILE A 91 12.05 -14.47 0.64
CA ILE A 91 11.81 -14.67 -0.79
C ILE A 91 11.58 -13.38 -1.56
N ALA A 92 10.99 -12.35 -0.92
CA ALA A 92 10.68 -11.09 -1.60
C ALA A 92 11.95 -10.27 -1.88
N THR A 93 11.95 -9.59 -3.02
CA THR A 93 12.99 -8.64 -3.45
C THR A 93 12.66 -7.21 -3.09
N SER A 94 11.37 -6.86 -3.05
CA SER A 94 10.86 -5.56 -2.60
C SER A 94 9.49 -5.70 -1.96
N CYS A 95 9.09 -4.71 -1.15
CA CYS A 95 7.78 -4.70 -0.49
C CYS A 95 7.37 -3.27 -0.11
N ILE A 96 6.06 -3.01 -0.19
CA ILE A 96 5.38 -1.80 0.28
C ILE A 96 3.99 -2.19 0.80
N ASP A 97 3.43 -1.42 1.70
CA ASP A 97 2.00 -1.48 2.03
C ASP A 97 1.16 -0.65 1.05
N THR A 98 -0.12 -1.00 0.88
CA THR A 98 -1.05 -0.28 0.02
C THR A 98 -1.80 0.76 0.84
N SER A 99 -1.28 1.99 0.87
CA SER A 99 -1.82 3.12 1.65
C SER A 99 -2.50 4.17 0.77
N ASP A 100 -1.94 4.46 -0.39
CA ASP A 100 -2.41 5.50 -1.30
C ASP A 100 -3.14 4.94 -2.53
N GLY A 101 -3.11 3.63 -2.70
CA GLY A 101 -3.71 2.87 -3.79
C GLY A 101 -2.70 1.96 -4.47
N LEU A 102 -3.13 0.74 -4.83
CA LEU A 102 -2.24 -0.33 -5.31
C LEU A 102 -1.29 0.12 -6.42
N LEU A 103 -1.82 0.82 -7.45
CA LEU A 103 -0.98 1.17 -8.60
C LEU A 103 0.04 2.27 -8.29
N VAL A 104 -0.29 3.23 -7.43
CA VAL A 104 0.65 4.29 -7.04
C VAL A 104 1.70 3.75 -6.08
N ASP A 105 1.33 2.88 -5.15
CA ASP A 105 2.28 2.25 -4.23
C ASP A 105 3.22 1.31 -4.95
N LEU A 106 2.71 0.49 -5.88
CA LEU A 106 3.55 -0.32 -6.77
C LEU A 106 4.50 0.56 -7.60
N LYS A 107 4.05 1.71 -8.08
CA LYS A 107 4.90 2.65 -8.82
C LYS A 107 6.09 3.11 -7.98
N HIS A 108 5.94 3.29 -6.66
CA HIS A 108 7.07 3.61 -5.78
C HIS A 108 8.12 2.47 -5.76
N ILE A 109 7.69 1.20 -5.72
CA ILE A 109 8.62 0.06 -5.87
C ILE A 109 9.38 0.13 -7.19
N LEU A 110 8.66 0.36 -8.29
CA LEU A 110 9.24 0.34 -9.64
C LEU A 110 10.21 1.51 -9.84
N ASP A 111 9.85 2.71 -9.40
CA ASP A 111 10.69 3.90 -9.49
C ASP A 111 11.98 3.74 -8.66
N ASP A 112 11.87 3.31 -7.41
CA ASP A 112 13.01 3.09 -6.50
C ASP A 112 13.93 1.96 -6.99
N SER A 113 13.37 0.96 -7.68
CA SER A 113 14.11 -0.15 -8.30
C SER A 113 14.60 0.17 -9.71
N LYS A 114 14.16 1.29 -10.33
CA LYS A 114 14.50 1.73 -11.69
C LYS A 114 14.08 0.74 -12.79
N VAL A 115 12.96 0.09 -12.63
CA VAL A 115 12.36 -0.92 -13.51
C VAL A 115 10.95 -0.50 -13.95
N GLY A 116 10.33 -1.27 -14.84
CA GLY A 116 8.93 -1.14 -15.22
C GLY A 116 8.15 -2.40 -14.92
N ALA A 117 6.91 -2.48 -15.40
CA ALA A 117 6.08 -3.63 -15.17
C ALA A 117 5.00 -3.85 -16.25
N HIS A 118 4.58 -5.10 -16.40
CA HIS A 118 3.31 -5.48 -17.00
C HIS A 118 2.35 -5.86 -15.88
N ILE A 119 1.24 -5.15 -15.76
CA ILE A 119 0.21 -5.37 -14.75
C ILE A 119 -1.03 -5.98 -15.43
N TYR A 120 -1.46 -7.13 -14.99
CA TYR A 120 -2.64 -7.84 -15.50
C TYR A 120 -3.86 -7.45 -14.66
N LEU A 121 -4.63 -6.48 -15.12
CA LEU A 121 -5.79 -5.95 -14.38
C LEU A 121 -6.83 -7.03 -14.05
N ASP A 122 -6.99 -8.00 -14.95
CA ASP A 122 -7.94 -9.11 -14.79
C ASP A 122 -7.59 -10.06 -13.64
N ASN A 123 -6.35 -10.01 -13.16
CA ASN A 123 -5.87 -10.83 -12.06
C ASN A 123 -5.97 -10.13 -10.70
N ILE A 124 -6.33 -8.85 -10.67
CA ILE A 124 -6.46 -8.08 -9.43
C ILE A 124 -7.88 -8.29 -8.88
N PRO A 125 -8.06 -9.02 -7.76
CA PRO A 125 -9.36 -9.11 -7.14
C PRO A 125 -9.69 -7.80 -6.43
N PHE A 126 -10.92 -7.34 -6.59
CA PHE A 126 -11.43 -6.11 -5.99
C PHE A 126 -12.74 -6.35 -5.26
N THR A 127 -13.08 -5.48 -4.31
CA THR A 127 -14.25 -5.62 -3.43
C THR A 127 -15.54 -5.17 -4.13
N THR A 128 -15.49 -4.08 -4.88
CA THR A 128 -16.67 -3.47 -5.52
C THR A 128 -16.51 -3.43 -7.03
N ASP A 129 -15.51 -2.74 -7.54
CA ASP A 129 -15.24 -2.55 -8.95
C ASP A 129 -13.75 -2.31 -9.22
N ILE A 130 -13.37 -2.19 -10.49
CA ILE A 130 -11.98 -2.02 -10.90
C ILE A 130 -11.34 -0.73 -10.39
N GLU A 131 -12.10 0.32 -10.07
CA GLU A 131 -11.58 1.56 -9.51
C GLU A 131 -11.06 1.40 -8.07
N ASP A 132 -11.38 0.29 -7.41
CA ASP A 132 -10.83 -0.06 -6.11
C ASP A 132 -9.29 -0.19 -6.14
N ILE A 133 -8.70 -0.42 -7.31
CA ILE A 133 -7.23 -0.46 -7.50
C ILE A 133 -6.56 0.86 -7.10
N ASN A 134 -7.29 1.97 -7.24
CA ASN A 134 -6.84 3.31 -6.89
C ASN A 134 -7.27 3.75 -5.49
N ALA A 135 -8.01 2.90 -4.76
CA ALA A 135 -8.41 3.18 -3.39
C ALA A 135 -7.24 2.94 -2.43
N GLY A 136 -7.10 3.84 -1.47
CA GLY A 136 -6.12 3.71 -0.38
C GLY A 136 -6.67 3.02 0.86
N ASP A 137 -5.90 3.07 1.94
CA ASP A 137 -6.23 2.62 3.29
C ASP A 137 -6.44 1.11 3.48
N ASP A 138 -6.16 0.26 2.46
CA ASP A 138 -6.26 -1.20 2.62
C ASP A 138 -5.14 -1.77 3.53
N TYR A 139 -3.95 -1.16 3.53
CA TYR A 139 -2.77 -1.56 4.30
C TYR A 139 -2.40 -3.04 4.13
N ASP A 140 -2.66 -3.57 2.95
CA ASP A 140 -2.18 -4.87 2.51
C ASP A 140 -0.77 -4.76 1.90
N LEU A 141 -0.10 -5.88 1.62
CA LEU A 141 1.25 -5.85 1.10
C LEU A 141 1.23 -6.03 -0.42
N CYS A 142 1.98 -5.14 -1.11
CA CYS A 142 2.39 -5.31 -2.49
C CYS A 142 3.90 -5.56 -2.52
N PHE A 143 4.33 -6.63 -3.22
CA PHE A 143 5.72 -7.06 -3.18
C PHE A 143 6.12 -7.81 -4.45
N THR A 144 7.42 -7.99 -4.64
CA THR A 144 7.97 -8.72 -5.78
C THR A 144 8.74 -9.95 -5.31
N ILE A 145 8.66 -11.04 -6.08
CA ILE A 145 9.31 -12.32 -5.81
C ILE A 145 10.01 -12.80 -7.08
N PRO A 146 11.27 -13.30 -7.03
CA PRO A 146 11.88 -13.99 -8.15
C PRO A 146 11.00 -15.15 -8.64
N GLU A 147 10.83 -15.27 -9.96
CA GLU A 147 9.91 -16.25 -10.55
C GLU A 147 10.17 -17.69 -10.08
N ASN A 148 11.44 -18.05 -9.85
CA ASN A 148 11.84 -19.38 -9.35
C ASN A 148 11.55 -19.62 -7.87
N LYS A 149 11.11 -18.59 -7.12
CA LYS A 149 10.68 -18.68 -5.71
C LYS A 149 9.17 -18.51 -5.52
N TYR A 150 8.44 -18.29 -6.60
CA TYR A 150 7.00 -18.12 -6.55
C TYR A 150 6.29 -19.49 -6.55
N GLU A 151 5.61 -19.82 -5.46
CA GLU A 151 4.93 -21.10 -5.24
C GLU A 151 3.40 -21.03 -5.42
N GLY A 152 2.86 -19.91 -5.92
CA GLY A 152 1.41 -19.74 -6.09
C GLY A 152 0.62 -19.35 -4.84
N ASN A 153 1.31 -19.06 -3.74
CA ASN A 153 0.69 -18.77 -2.44
C ASN A 153 0.11 -17.35 -2.30
N PHE A 154 0.38 -16.48 -3.28
CA PHE A 154 -0.05 -15.09 -3.27
C PHE A 154 -0.72 -14.72 -4.59
N ILE A 155 -1.50 -13.65 -4.59
CA ILE A 155 -2.22 -13.17 -5.78
C ILE A 155 -1.20 -12.52 -6.73
N LYS A 156 -0.92 -13.21 -7.84
CA LYS A 156 -0.05 -12.70 -8.90
C LYS A 156 -0.81 -11.72 -9.77
N ILE A 157 -0.34 -10.47 -9.80
CA ILE A 157 -0.98 -9.37 -10.55
C ILE A 157 -0.12 -8.85 -11.72
N GLY A 158 1.15 -9.27 -11.82
CA GLY A 158 2.01 -8.75 -12.88
C GLY A 158 3.40 -9.36 -12.90
N LYS A 159 4.24 -8.75 -13.73
CA LYS A 159 5.66 -9.10 -13.87
C LYS A 159 6.50 -7.84 -14.06
N VAL A 160 7.64 -7.78 -13.38
CA VAL A 160 8.63 -6.70 -13.52
C VAL A 160 9.35 -6.82 -14.86
N THR A 161 9.67 -5.69 -15.48
CA THR A 161 10.37 -5.61 -16.76
C THR A 161 11.52 -4.59 -16.71
N ASN A 162 12.58 -4.81 -17.49
CA ASN A 162 13.72 -3.88 -17.61
C ASN A 162 13.34 -2.53 -18.24
N ASN A 163 12.27 -2.51 -18.98
CA ASN A 163 11.79 -1.29 -19.61
C ASN A 163 11.04 -0.46 -18.54
N LYS A 164 11.46 0.76 -18.30
CA LYS A 164 10.93 1.66 -17.25
C LYS A 164 9.47 2.08 -17.45
N SER A 165 8.73 1.47 -18.37
CA SER A 165 7.31 1.75 -18.58
C SER A 165 6.43 0.79 -17.79
N ILE A 166 5.28 1.31 -17.32
CA ILE A 166 4.22 0.50 -16.73
C ILE A 166 3.17 0.28 -17.82
N LYS A 167 2.86 -0.98 -18.12
CA LYS A 167 1.78 -1.35 -19.02
C LYS A 167 0.66 -2.00 -18.24
N LEU A 168 -0.53 -1.42 -18.31
CA LEU A 168 -1.76 -2.02 -17.79
C LEU A 168 -2.36 -2.86 -18.91
N ILE A 169 -2.66 -4.13 -18.63
CA ILE A 169 -3.11 -5.14 -19.61
C ILE A 169 -4.43 -5.70 -19.09
N SER A 170 -5.46 -5.69 -19.93
CA SER A 170 -6.74 -6.28 -19.64
C SER A 170 -7.36 -6.93 -20.89
N GLU A 171 -7.77 -8.18 -20.79
CA GLU A 171 -8.57 -8.88 -21.80
C GLU A 171 -10.07 -8.57 -21.64
N LYS A 172 -10.49 -8.23 -20.42
CA LYS A 172 -11.87 -7.81 -20.10
C LYS A 172 -12.18 -6.37 -20.49
N GLY A 173 -11.16 -5.61 -20.95
CA GLY A 173 -11.34 -4.24 -21.40
C GLY A 173 -11.39 -3.20 -20.28
N TYR A 174 -10.84 -3.50 -19.11
CA TYR A 174 -10.68 -2.50 -18.05
C TYR A 174 -9.74 -1.38 -18.52
N ASP A 175 -10.19 -0.14 -18.33
CA ASP A 175 -9.41 1.08 -18.62
C ASP A 175 -9.28 1.87 -17.33
N VAL A 176 -8.12 1.84 -16.72
CA VAL A 176 -7.81 2.55 -15.49
C VAL A 176 -6.54 3.37 -15.67
N SER A 177 -6.48 4.50 -14.99
CA SER A 177 -5.27 5.33 -14.91
C SER A 177 -4.63 5.18 -13.53
N ILE A 178 -3.31 5.29 -13.46
CA ILE A 178 -2.59 5.29 -12.17
C ILE A 178 -2.94 6.57 -11.43
N LYS A 179 -3.71 6.44 -10.38
CA LYS A 179 -4.12 7.51 -9.47
C LYS A 179 -3.88 7.06 -8.05
N GLY A 180 -3.61 8.00 -7.15
CA GLY A 180 -3.49 7.71 -5.73
C GLY A 180 -4.09 8.85 -4.93
N PHE A 181 -4.26 8.63 -3.64
CA PHE A 181 -4.74 9.65 -2.72
C PHE A 181 -3.73 10.82 -2.67
N LYS A 182 -4.22 12.05 -2.76
CA LYS A 182 -3.39 13.25 -2.63
C LYS A 182 -3.68 13.91 -1.29
N HIS A 183 -2.78 13.75 -0.33
CA HIS A 183 -2.88 14.32 1.02
C HIS A 183 -2.96 15.86 1.00
N PHE A 184 -2.30 16.51 0.03
CA PHE A 184 -2.35 17.95 -0.15
C PHE A 184 -2.52 18.28 -1.62
N GLN A 185 -3.60 19.00 -1.97
CA GLN A 185 -3.57 19.76 -3.21
C GLN A 185 -2.62 20.93 -2.98
N TRP A 186 -1.47 20.93 -3.65
CA TRP A 186 -0.64 22.11 -3.76
C TRP A 186 -1.46 23.19 -4.47
N VAL A 187 -2.23 23.95 -3.71
CA VAL A 187 -2.66 25.26 -4.15
C VAL A 187 -1.35 26.04 -4.27
N ALA A 188 -0.95 26.31 -5.51
CA ALA A 188 0.28 27.01 -5.80
C ALA A 188 0.35 28.25 -4.88
N PHE A 189 1.36 28.30 -4.02
CA PHE A 189 1.65 29.43 -3.15
C PHE A 189 2.09 30.64 -3.99
N GLN A 190 1.22 31.13 -4.89
CA GLN A 190 1.42 32.40 -5.59
C GLN A 190 0.95 33.60 -4.78
N THR A 191 0.34 33.40 -3.59
CA THR A 191 -0.23 34.50 -2.80
C THR A 191 0.61 34.95 -1.61
N TRP A 192 1.79 34.36 -1.35
CA TRP A 192 2.65 34.78 -0.22
C TRP A 192 3.55 35.98 -0.51
N LYS A 193 3.54 36.55 -1.72
CA LYS A 193 4.31 37.73 -2.04
C LYS A 193 3.70 39.07 -1.56
N ASN A 194 2.51 39.06 -0.96
CA ASN A 194 1.80 40.26 -0.55
C ASN A 194 1.53 40.38 0.97
N LEU A 195 2.16 39.56 1.81
CA LEU A 195 2.16 39.87 3.24
C LEU A 195 3.31 40.84 3.54
N HIS A 196 3.02 42.15 3.46
CA HIS A 196 3.84 43.15 4.11
C HIS A 196 3.79 42.91 5.63
N ILE A 197 4.91 42.55 6.19
CA ILE A 197 5.14 42.57 7.63
C ILE A 197 5.09 44.04 8.06
N LEU A 198 4.09 44.40 8.85
CA LEU A 198 4.11 45.59 9.71
C LEU A 198 4.77 45.22 11.03
#